data_3f5db685f7c7ca0d5bf9f09ed3fdad3e
#
_entry.id   3f5db685f7c7ca0d5bf9f09ed3fdad3e
#
_cell.length_a   1.000
_cell.length_b   1.000
_cell.length_c   1.000
_cell.angle_alpha   90.00
_cell.angle_beta   90.00
_cell.angle_gamma   90.00
#
_symmetry.space_group_name_H-M   'P 1'
#
loop_
_entity.id
_entity.type
_entity.pdbx_description
1 polymer ?
#
loop_
_entity_poly.entity_id
_entity_poly.type
_entity_poly.pdbx_seq_one_letter_code
_entity_poly.pdbx_strand_id
1 'polypeptide(L)'
;MILLRRLKILFLSIFVSTILSAQTPIANRVNEAARHVSKDASVVAKYTDNKRHSLYYIRKDKLFCLDVVLNINEELNFTPHKYDKILSSYLSPDGEYMFICLDKGNKSGWILEDRFELWRINSYNRKSSRIASGFTIDRTKEGFLLRKTSKCLNPRAPKSRQRWVVRDHHFDMMGQATVTLPEYEYHF
;
A
#
# COMPACT_ATOMS: atom_id res chain seq x y z
N MET A 1 -11.93 -40.04 46.63
CA MET A 1 -10.66 -39.33 46.33
C MET A 1 -10.26 -39.39 44.85
N ILE A 2 -10.50 -40.47 44.14
CA ILE A 2 -10.12 -40.67 42.72
C ILE A 2 -10.96 -39.79 41.78
N LEU A 3 -12.26 -39.58 42.04
CA LEU A 3 -13.17 -38.81 41.22
C LEU A 3 -12.78 -37.30 41.16
N LEU A 4 -12.36 -36.75 42.30
CA LEU A 4 -11.96 -35.33 42.38
C LEU A 4 -10.66 -35.04 41.62
N ARG A 5 -9.73 -36.01 41.55
CA ARG A 5 -8.49 -35.92 40.79
C ARG A 5 -8.76 -35.92 39.27
N ARG A 6 -9.68 -36.76 38.82
CA ARG A 6 -10.07 -36.81 37.38
C ARG A 6 -10.76 -35.53 36.94
N LEU A 7 -11.61 -34.93 37.78
CA LEU A 7 -12.27 -33.67 37.49
C LEU A 7 -11.27 -32.51 37.37
N LYS A 8 -10.24 -32.43 38.27
CA LYS A 8 -9.20 -31.40 38.20
C LYS A 8 -8.35 -31.53 36.92
N ILE A 9 -8.03 -32.75 36.49
CA ILE A 9 -7.24 -32.97 35.25
C ILE A 9 -8.08 -32.57 34.02
N LEU A 10 -9.39 -32.86 34.03
CA LEU A 10 -10.27 -32.48 32.92
C LEU A 10 -10.41 -30.96 32.83
N PHE A 11 -10.59 -30.25 33.94
CA PHE A 11 -10.64 -28.79 33.98
C PHE A 11 -9.31 -28.16 33.55
N LEU A 12 -8.17 -28.72 33.96
CA LEU A 12 -6.87 -28.21 33.57
C LEU A 12 -6.60 -28.42 32.06
N SER A 13 -6.99 -29.53 31.48
CA SER A 13 -6.84 -29.81 30.06
C SER A 13 -7.72 -28.93 29.17
N ILE A 14 -8.95 -28.63 29.63
CA ILE A 14 -9.85 -27.70 28.94
C ILE A 14 -9.29 -26.27 29.00
N PHE A 15 -8.77 -25.86 30.17
CA PHE A 15 -8.19 -24.52 30.32
C PHE A 15 -6.90 -24.34 29.51
N VAL A 16 -6.04 -25.35 29.45
CA VAL A 16 -4.81 -25.35 28.65
C VAL A 16 -5.14 -25.36 27.15
N SER A 17 -6.14 -26.12 26.70
CA SER A 17 -6.55 -26.12 25.30
C SER A 17 -7.22 -24.81 24.87
N THR A 18 -7.98 -24.14 25.74
CA THR A 18 -8.53 -22.80 25.46
C THR A 18 -7.45 -21.71 25.41
N ILE A 19 -6.42 -21.81 26.25
CA ILE A 19 -5.27 -20.88 26.21
C ILE A 19 -4.41 -21.12 24.97
N LEU A 20 -4.18 -22.38 24.55
CA LEU A 20 -3.45 -22.65 23.30
C LEU A 20 -4.22 -22.24 22.05
N SER A 21 -5.52 -22.35 22.03
CA SER A 21 -6.35 -21.87 20.89
C SER A 21 -6.41 -20.34 20.80
N ALA A 22 -6.19 -19.63 21.92
CA ALA A 22 -6.15 -18.16 21.95
C ALA A 22 -4.83 -17.59 21.42
N GLN A 23 -3.79 -18.41 21.22
CA GLN A 23 -2.47 -17.99 20.76
C GLN A 23 -2.16 -18.45 19.32
N THR A 24 -3.14 -18.45 18.44
CA THR A 24 -2.77 -18.54 17.03
C THR A 24 -1.93 -17.31 16.70
N PRO A 25 -0.68 -17.45 16.25
CA PRO A 25 0.15 -16.30 15.94
C PRO A 25 -0.61 -15.31 15.04
N ILE A 26 -0.56 -14.03 15.36
CA ILE A 26 -1.28 -12.97 14.62
C ILE A 26 -1.03 -13.11 13.12
N ALA A 27 0.20 -13.46 12.73
CA ALA A 27 0.57 -13.74 11.34
C ALA A 27 -0.33 -14.80 10.68
N ASN A 28 -0.68 -15.89 11.40
CA ASN A 28 -1.55 -16.94 10.87
C ASN A 28 -2.98 -16.42 10.67
N ARG A 29 -3.50 -15.64 11.61
CA ARG A 29 -4.84 -15.02 11.50
C ARG A 29 -4.93 -14.06 10.32
N VAL A 30 -3.91 -13.21 10.12
CA VAL A 30 -3.84 -12.30 8.96
C VAL A 30 -3.74 -13.08 7.66
N ASN A 31 -2.93 -14.14 7.59
CA ASN A 31 -2.80 -14.96 6.39
C ASN A 31 -4.08 -15.75 6.07
N GLU A 32 -4.80 -16.23 7.08
CA GLU A 32 -6.09 -16.88 6.91
C GLU A 32 -7.14 -15.90 6.39
N ALA A 33 -7.25 -14.71 7.00
CA ALA A 33 -8.11 -13.64 6.52
C ALA A 33 -7.78 -13.25 5.07
N ALA A 34 -6.49 -13.16 4.72
CA ALA A 34 -6.06 -12.87 3.36
C ALA A 34 -6.50 -13.96 2.36
N ARG A 35 -6.45 -15.24 2.73
CA ARG A 35 -6.96 -16.34 1.88
C ARG A 35 -8.46 -16.25 1.66
N HIS A 36 -9.23 -15.86 2.68
CA HIS A 36 -10.67 -15.65 2.55
C HIS A 36 -10.99 -14.47 1.64
N VAL A 37 -10.33 -13.34 1.87
CA VAL A 37 -10.52 -12.10 1.10
C VAL A 37 -10.11 -12.28 -0.36
N SER A 38 -9.02 -13.01 -0.64
CA SER A 38 -8.52 -13.20 -2.01
C SER A 38 -9.45 -13.97 -2.95
N LYS A 39 -10.57 -14.50 -2.44
CA LYS A 39 -11.58 -15.17 -3.28
C LYS A 39 -12.38 -14.18 -4.14
N ASP A 40 -12.57 -12.94 -3.67
CA ASP A 40 -13.39 -11.92 -4.29
C ASP A 40 -12.81 -10.50 -4.24
N ALA A 41 -11.57 -10.37 -3.80
CA ALA A 41 -10.86 -9.11 -3.66
C ALA A 41 -9.36 -9.26 -3.88
N SER A 42 -8.69 -8.15 -4.18
CA SER A 42 -7.23 -8.09 -4.36
C SER A 42 -6.55 -7.64 -3.08
N VAL A 43 -5.71 -8.49 -2.49
CA VAL A 43 -4.92 -8.15 -1.32
C VAL A 43 -3.81 -7.18 -1.70
N VAL A 44 -3.72 -6.05 -1.01
CA VAL A 44 -2.77 -4.96 -1.25
C VAL A 44 -1.59 -5.04 -0.30
N ALA A 45 -1.84 -5.18 1.00
CA ALA A 45 -0.82 -5.25 2.02
C ALA A 45 -1.28 -6.05 3.23
N LYS A 46 -0.32 -6.63 3.96
CA LYS A 46 -0.55 -7.39 5.18
C LYS A 46 0.39 -6.91 6.27
N TYR A 47 -0.16 -6.63 7.44
CA TYR A 47 0.57 -6.33 8.66
C TYR A 47 0.40 -7.49 9.64
N THR A 48 1.49 -8.04 10.11
CA THR A 48 1.50 -9.27 10.92
C THR A 48 2.21 -9.11 12.26
N ASP A 49 2.57 -7.89 12.62
CA ASP A 49 3.23 -7.62 13.90
C ASP A 49 2.21 -7.40 15.04
N ASN A 50 2.68 -7.45 16.29
CA ASN A 50 1.83 -7.33 17.47
C ASN A 50 1.15 -5.97 17.65
N LYS A 51 1.65 -4.93 16.98
CA LYS A 51 1.07 -3.59 17.01
C LYS A 51 0.07 -3.36 15.89
N ARG A 52 0.25 -4.12 14.79
CA ARG A 52 -0.52 -3.97 13.56
C ARG A 52 -0.86 -5.34 13.02
N HIS A 53 -2.11 -5.65 13.03
CA HIS A 53 -2.68 -6.93 12.60
C HIS A 53 -3.79 -6.69 11.59
N SER A 54 -3.44 -5.92 10.56
CA SER A 54 -4.39 -5.44 9.56
C SER A 54 -4.11 -6.02 8.18
N LEU A 55 -5.18 -6.27 7.45
CA LEU A 55 -5.18 -6.66 6.06
C LEU A 55 -5.78 -5.54 5.22
N TYR A 56 -5.05 -5.06 4.23
CA TYR A 56 -5.54 -4.09 3.26
C TYR A 56 -5.88 -4.79 1.95
N TYR A 57 -7.07 -4.54 1.42
CA TYR A 57 -7.53 -5.17 0.20
C TYR A 57 -8.49 -4.28 -0.60
N ILE A 58 -8.58 -4.52 -1.91
CA ILE A 58 -9.51 -3.83 -2.81
C ILE A 58 -10.64 -4.80 -3.19
N ARG A 59 -11.85 -4.34 -3.00
CA ARG A 59 -13.08 -5.01 -3.43
C ARG A 59 -13.99 -3.99 -4.10
N LYS A 60 -14.43 -4.27 -5.33
CA LYS A 60 -15.31 -3.36 -6.11
C LYS A 60 -14.76 -1.92 -6.17
N ASP A 61 -13.49 -1.79 -6.52
CA ASP A 61 -12.77 -0.50 -6.67
C ASP A 61 -12.66 0.34 -5.38
N LYS A 62 -12.89 -0.26 -4.21
CA LYS A 62 -12.76 0.38 -2.90
C LYS A 62 -11.69 -0.30 -2.08
N LEU A 63 -10.91 0.48 -1.36
CA LEU A 63 -9.89 -0.02 -0.45
C LEU A 63 -10.47 -0.20 0.95
N PHE A 64 -10.24 -1.36 1.52
CA PHE A 64 -10.65 -1.72 2.87
C PHE A 64 -9.46 -2.03 3.74
N CYS A 65 -9.61 -1.79 5.04
CA CYS A 65 -8.72 -2.27 6.08
C CYS A 65 -9.49 -3.17 7.04
N LEU A 66 -9.07 -4.41 7.16
CA LEU A 66 -9.58 -5.36 8.14
C LEU A 66 -8.59 -5.49 9.29
N ASP A 67 -8.97 -5.06 10.49
CA ASP A 67 -8.29 -5.44 11.72
C ASP A 67 -8.70 -6.85 12.09
N VAL A 68 -7.75 -7.80 12.02
CA VAL A 68 -8.07 -9.24 12.23
C VAL A 68 -8.21 -9.63 13.70
N VAL A 69 -7.78 -8.78 14.63
CA VAL A 69 -7.92 -9.01 16.08
C VAL A 69 -9.26 -8.48 16.56
N LEU A 70 -9.58 -7.25 16.20
CA LEU A 70 -10.84 -6.61 16.56
C LEU A 70 -11.99 -7.02 15.67
N ASN A 71 -11.71 -7.66 14.53
CA ASN A 71 -12.68 -8.02 13.49
C ASN A 71 -13.46 -6.79 12.96
N ILE A 72 -12.77 -5.65 12.88
CA ILE A 72 -13.32 -4.41 12.36
C ILE A 72 -12.88 -4.25 10.91
N ASN A 73 -13.84 -4.09 10.02
CA ASN A 73 -13.60 -3.89 8.59
C ASN A 73 -14.08 -2.50 8.18
N GLU A 74 -13.16 -1.64 7.75
CA GLU A 74 -13.43 -0.25 7.41
C GLU A 74 -13.10 0.04 5.94
N GLU A 75 -13.99 0.76 5.27
CA GLU A 75 -13.70 1.35 3.97
C GLU A 75 -12.81 2.58 4.15
N LEU A 76 -11.72 2.65 3.40
CA LEU A 76 -10.81 3.78 3.43
C LEU A 76 -11.23 4.84 2.41
N ASN A 77 -10.94 6.10 2.71
CA ASN A 77 -11.15 7.21 1.77
C ASN A 77 -10.08 7.20 0.66
N PHE A 78 -10.00 6.09 -0.05
CA PHE A 78 -9.15 5.87 -1.20
C PHE A 78 -9.88 4.94 -2.17
N THR A 79 -10.32 5.49 -3.28
CA THR A 79 -11.03 4.72 -4.32
C THR A 79 -10.25 4.85 -5.61
N PRO A 80 -9.47 3.81 -5.97
CA PRO A 80 -8.84 3.77 -7.28
C PRO A 80 -9.92 3.71 -8.36
N HIS A 81 -9.68 4.35 -9.48
CA HIS A 81 -10.58 4.23 -10.62
C HIS A 81 -10.52 2.78 -11.14
N LYS A 82 -11.63 2.25 -11.69
CA LYS A 82 -11.72 0.84 -12.16
C LYS A 82 -10.64 0.41 -13.16
N TYR A 83 -10.00 1.37 -13.83
CA TYR A 83 -8.90 1.13 -14.78
C TYR A 83 -7.52 1.36 -14.18
N ASP A 84 -7.46 1.87 -12.94
CA ASP A 84 -6.19 2.10 -12.28
C ASP A 84 -5.61 0.76 -11.81
N LYS A 85 -4.30 0.60 -11.95
CA LYS A 85 -3.60 -0.60 -11.49
C LYS A 85 -2.72 -0.25 -10.31
N ILE A 86 -2.83 -1.01 -9.23
CA ILE A 86 -1.85 -0.95 -8.16
C ILE A 86 -0.60 -1.69 -8.63
N LEU A 87 0.49 -0.95 -8.79
CA LEU A 87 1.79 -1.51 -9.17
C LEU A 87 2.51 -2.11 -7.97
N SER A 88 2.47 -1.39 -6.86
CA SER A 88 3.10 -1.81 -5.62
C SER A 88 2.47 -1.14 -4.42
N SER A 89 2.60 -1.77 -3.27
CA SER A 89 2.30 -1.20 -1.98
C SER A 89 3.50 -1.37 -1.05
N TYR A 90 3.66 -0.42 -0.14
CA TYR A 90 4.80 -0.39 0.77
C TYR A 90 4.39 0.21 2.11
N LEU A 91 4.99 -0.30 3.18
CA LEU A 91 4.81 0.19 4.53
C LEU A 91 6.01 1.02 4.95
N SER A 92 5.76 2.19 5.56
CA SER A 92 6.84 2.95 6.19
C SER A 92 7.51 2.14 7.30
N PRO A 93 8.80 2.35 7.59
CA PRO A 93 9.53 1.59 8.61
C PRO A 93 8.88 1.64 9.99
N ASP A 94 8.29 2.77 10.35
CA ASP A 94 7.54 2.98 11.61
C ASP A 94 6.12 2.43 11.55
N GLY A 95 5.64 2.09 10.32
CA GLY A 95 4.30 1.59 10.05
C GLY A 95 3.18 2.59 10.19
N GLU A 96 3.50 3.87 10.28
CA GLU A 96 2.50 4.93 10.31
C GLU A 96 1.78 5.08 8.98
N TYR A 97 2.50 4.81 7.87
CA TYR A 97 1.97 5.01 6.53
C TYR A 97 2.06 3.76 5.67
N MET A 98 1.00 3.54 4.89
CA MET A 98 1.03 2.67 3.72
C MET A 98 1.11 3.53 2.46
N PHE A 99 2.08 3.24 1.60
CA PHE A 99 2.23 3.86 0.28
C PHE A 99 1.66 2.96 -0.80
N ILE A 100 0.98 3.55 -1.77
CA ILE A 100 0.45 2.87 -2.95
C ILE A 100 0.95 3.60 -4.19
N CYS A 101 1.59 2.85 -5.07
CA CYS A 101 1.93 3.31 -6.41
C CYS A 101 0.81 2.89 -7.36
N LEU A 102 0.17 3.86 -7.99
CA LEU A 102 -0.90 3.64 -8.98
C LEU A 102 -0.41 3.92 -10.40
N ASP A 103 -0.80 3.07 -11.33
CA ASP A 103 -0.78 3.34 -12.77
C ASP A 103 -2.20 3.65 -13.22
N LYS A 104 -2.46 4.88 -13.63
CA LYS A 104 -3.77 5.36 -14.14
C LYS A 104 -3.98 5.06 -15.62
N GLY A 105 -3.04 4.35 -16.23
CA GLY A 105 -3.01 4.13 -17.66
C GLY A 105 -2.60 5.36 -18.46
N ASN A 106 -2.14 5.13 -19.66
CA ASN A 106 -1.80 6.20 -20.59
C ASN A 106 -3.03 6.57 -21.43
N LYS A 107 -3.77 7.58 -20.99
CA LYS A 107 -5.02 8.00 -21.63
C LYS A 107 -4.81 8.79 -22.93
N SER A 108 -3.74 9.58 -23.00
CA SER A 108 -3.41 10.40 -24.17
C SER A 108 -2.53 9.69 -25.19
N GLY A 109 -1.98 8.53 -24.87
CA GLY A 109 -0.94 7.87 -25.66
C GLY A 109 0.42 8.58 -25.59
N TRP A 110 0.54 9.61 -24.75
CA TRP A 110 1.75 10.42 -24.61
C TRP A 110 2.70 9.81 -23.56
N ILE A 111 3.96 9.58 -23.94
CA ILE A 111 4.93 8.88 -23.09
C ILE A 111 5.28 9.65 -21.81
N LEU A 112 5.18 10.99 -21.84
CA LEU A 112 5.46 11.87 -20.69
C LEU A 112 4.18 12.30 -19.95
N GLU A 113 3.06 11.61 -20.15
CA GLU A 113 1.86 11.84 -19.36
C GLU A 113 2.08 11.45 -17.92
N ASP A 114 1.65 12.29 -16.97
CA ASP A 114 1.64 12.00 -15.54
C ASP A 114 0.65 10.85 -15.24
N ARG A 115 1.03 9.62 -15.61
CA ARG A 115 0.18 8.44 -15.46
C ARG A 115 0.36 7.73 -14.14
N PHE A 116 1.48 7.94 -13.46
CA PHE A 116 1.76 7.30 -12.19
C PHE A 116 1.48 8.25 -11.03
N GLU A 117 0.92 7.71 -9.96
CA GLU A 117 0.64 8.47 -8.74
C GLU A 117 1.20 7.71 -7.53
N LEU A 118 1.81 8.47 -6.61
CA LEU A 118 2.20 8.00 -5.30
C LEU A 118 1.19 8.50 -4.28
N TRP A 119 0.51 7.58 -3.61
CA TRP A 119 -0.45 7.83 -2.56
C TRP A 119 0.10 7.40 -1.22
N ARG A 120 -0.31 8.11 -0.17
CA ARG A 120 -0.02 7.82 1.23
C ARG A 120 -1.33 7.65 1.99
N ILE A 121 -1.42 6.58 2.78
CA ILE A 121 -2.56 6.29 3.65
C ILE A 121 -2.02 6.19 5.08
N ASN A 122 -2.55 7.00 5.99
CA ASN A 122 -2.18 6.91 7.39
C ASN A 122 -2.87 5.68 8.01
N SER A 123 -2.08 4.82 8.66
CA SER A 123 -2.56 3.53 9.22
C SER A 123 -3.47 3.69 10.42
N TYR A 124 -3.39 4.82 11.14
CA TYR A 124 -4.19 5.07 12.34
C TYR A 124 -5.52 5.75 12.04
N ASN A 125 -5.48 6.88 11.33
CA ASN A 125 -6.68 7.68 11.06
C ASN A 125 -7.31 7.38 9.70
N ARG A 126 -6.74 6.47 8.92
CA ARG A 126 -7.25 5.97 7.63
C ARG A 126 -7.36 7.03 6.52
N LYS A 127 -6.82 8.22 6.74
CA LYS A 127 -6.84 9.28 5.73
C LYS A 127 -5.82 8.99 4.63
N SER A 128 -6.25 9.19 3.40
CA SER A 128 -5.42 9.07 2.20
C SER A 128 -5.12 10.45 1.61
N SER A 129 -3.93 10.57 1.03
CA SER A 129 -3.52 11.75 0.28
C SER A 129 -2.60 11.37 -0.87
N ARG A 130 -2.77 12.02 -2.01
CA ARG A 130 -1.82 11.91 -3.12
C ARG A 130 -0.60 12.75 -2.78
N ILE A 131 0.59 12.15 -2.81
CA ILE A 131 1.86 12.83 -2.57
C ILE A 131 2.35 13.50 -3.84
N ALA A 132 2.39 12.74 -4.94
CA ALA A 132 2.96 13.19 -6.20
C ALA A 132 2.38 12.40 -7.38
N SER A 133 2.60 12.94 -8.58
CA SER A 133 2.36 12.27 -9.86
C SER A 133 3.52 12.50 -10.82
N GLY A 134 3.72 11.58 -11.76
CA GLY A 134 4.76 11.68 -12.76
C GLY A 134 4.58 10.66 -13.88
N PHE A 135 5.44 10.73 -14.89
CA PHE A 135 5.42 9.78 -16.00
C PHE A 135 6.27 8.52 -15.73
N THR A 136 7.10 8.52 -14.67
CA THR A 136 7.71 7.32 -14.08
C THR A 136 7.63 7.38 -12.57
N ILE A 137 7.60 6.20 -11.95
CA ILE A 137 7.73 6.02 -10.52
C ILE A 137 8.57 4.79 -10.27
N ASP A 138 9.66 4.95 -9.52
CA ASP A 138 10.57 3.88 -9.15
C ASP A 138 10.71 3.82 -7.64
N ARG A 139 10.72 2.60 -7.09
CA ARG A 139 11.08 2.39 -5.70
C ARG A 139 12.59 2.22 -5.58
N THR A 140 13.20 3.03 -4.75
CA THR A 140 14.62 2.93 -4.39
C THR A 140 14.79 2.29 -3.01
N LYS A 141 16.02 2.06 -2.58
CA LYS A 141 16.32 1.61 -1.21
C LYS A 141 15.99 2.68 -0.17
N GLU A 142 16.03 3.94 -0.56
CA GLU A 142 15.89 5.11 0.31
C GLU A 142 14.48 5.71 0.28
N GLY A 143 13.62 5.22 -0.65
CA GLY A 143 12.25 5.72 -0.80
C GLY A 143 11.70 5.58 -2.21
N PHE A 144 11.30 6.69 -2.80
CA PHE A 144 10.66 6.72 -4.11
C PHE A 144 11.30 7.80 -4.99
N LEU A 145 11.45 7.50 -6.26
CA LEU A 145 11.86 8.45 -7.29
C LEU A 145 10.71 8.64 -8.26
N LEU A 146 10.21 9.88 -8.38
CA LEU A 146 9.25 10.27 -9.41
C LEU A 146 9.92 11.19 -10.41
N ARG A 147 9.67 10.93 -11.69
CA ARG A 147 10.09 11.80 -12.77
C ARG A 147 8.88 12.51 -13.36
N LYS A 148 8.95 13.83 -13.40
CA LYS A 148 7.86 14.69 -13.83
C LYS A 148 8.31 15.64 -14.94
N THR A 149 7.41 15.85 -15.90
CA THR A 149 7.61 16.87 -16.92
C THR A 149 7.47 18.26 -16.32
N SER A 150 8.45 19.11 -16.59
CA SER A 150 8.44 20.51 -16.17
C SER A 150 7.95 21.43 -17.29
N LYS A 151 8.58 21.38 -18.48
CA LYS A 151 8.18 22.21 -19.61
C LYS A 151 8.62 21.61 -20.95
N CYS A 152 7.94 22.02 -22.04
CA CYS A 152 8.37 21.78 -23.41
C CYS A 152 9.18 22.97 -23.92
N LEU A 153 10.40 22.71 -24.43
CA LEU A 153 11.28 23.76 -24.93
C LEU A 153 10.88 24.25 -26.34
N ASN A 154 10.28 23.39 -27.14
CA ASN A 154 9.88 23.68 -28.52
C ASN A 154 8.46 23.19 -28.85
N PRO A 155 7.42 23.74 -28.21
CA PRO A 155 6.04 23.22 -28.28
C PRO A 155 5.43 23.25 -29.69
N ARG A 156 6.02 24.05 -30.60
CA ARG A 156 5.57 24.15 -32.02
C ARG A 156 6.14 23.03 -32.89
N ALA A 157 7.14 22.29 -32.41
CA ALA A 157 7.70 21.17 -33.15
C ALA A 157 6.74 19.99 -33.20
N PRO A 158 6.80 19.11 -34.22
CA PRO A 158 6.09 17.84 -34.20
C PRO A 158 6.42 17.05 -32.93
N LYS A 159 5.45 16.31 -32.37
CA LYS A 159 5.60 15.58 -31.10
C LYS A 159 6.86 14.73 -31.04
N SER A 160 7.24 14.09 -32.14
CA SER A 160 8.46 13.27 -32.24
C SER A 160 9.78 14.06 -32.20
N ARG A 161 9.73 15.40 -32.28
CA ARG A 161 10.89 16.29 -32.22
C ARG A 161 10.78 17.30 -31.08
N GLN A 162 9.80 17.13 -30.21
CA GLN A 162 9.68 18.00 -29.05
C GLN A 162 10.78 17.67 -28.04
N ARG A 163 11.37 18.74 -27.49
CA ARG A 163 12.39 18.68 -26.42
C ARG A 163 11.71 19.01 -25.10
N TRP A 164 11.89 18.13 -24.12
CA TRP A 164 11.23 18.26 -22.85
C TRP A 164 12.26 18.40 -21.73
N VAL A 165 11.93 19.26 -20.79
CA VAL A 165 12.66 19.39 -19.54
C VAL A 165 11.89 18.61 -18.49
N VAL A 166 12.61 17.78 -17.79
CA VAL A 166 12.08 16.94 -16.72
C VAL A 166 12.79 17.22 -15.41
N ARG A 167 12.14 16.82 -14.33
CA ARG A 167 12.70 16.94 -12.99
C ARG A 167 12.44 15.66 -12.22
N ASP A 168 13.46 15.21 -11.51
CA ASP A 168 13.40 14.07 -10.62
C ASP A 168 13.09 14.55 -9.20
N HIS A 169 12.06 13.98 -8.58
CA HIS A 169 11.64 14.24 -7.22
C HIS A 169 11.91 12.99 -6.38
N HIS A 170 12.75 13.15 -5.38
CA HIS A 170 13.05 12.09 -4.43
C HIS A 170 12.19 12.25 -3.18
N PHE A 171 11.61 11.14 -2.74
CA PHE A 171 10.84 11.03 -1.51
C PHE A 171 11.48 9.95 -0.65
N ASP A 172 11.61 10.21 0.64
CA ASP A 172 12.09 9.21 1.59
C ASP A 172 11.04 8.10 1.85
N MET A 173 11.40 7.18 2.73
CA MET A 173 10.55 6.06 3.14
C MET A 173 9.32 6.51 3.95
N MET A 174 9.26 7.78 4.36
CA MET A 174 8.11 8.43 5.01
C MET A 174 7.27 9.23 4.02
N GLY A 175 7.67 9.27 2.74
CA GLY A 175 7.01 10.03 1.68
C GLY A 175 7.23 11.52 1.78
N GLN A 176 8.29 11.96 2.44
CA GLN A 176 8.69 13.37 2.49
C GLN A 176 9.66 13.65 1.33
N ALA A 177 9.46 14.79 0.66
CA ALA A 177 10.37 15.22 -0.39
C ALA A 177 11.75 15.53 0.24
N THR A 178 12.77 14.80 -0.18
CA THR A 178 14.14 14.95 0.35
C THR A 178 15.00 15.80 -0.55
N VAL A 179 14.95 15.55 -1.86
CA VAL A 179 15.71 16.25 -2.86
C VAL A 179 14.87 16.43 -4.10
N THR A 180 14.91 17.62 -4.65
CA THR A 180 14.45 17.90 -6.02
C THR A 180 15.69 18.22 -6.82
N LEU A 181 16.04 17.36 -7.76
CA LEU A 181 17.19 17.55 -8.61
C LEU A 181 16.99 18.71 -9.59
N PRO A 182 18.07 19.33 -10.10
CA PRO A 182 17.97 20.30 -11.18
C PRO A 182 17.21 19.72 -12.37
N GLU A 183 16.56 20.60 -13.10
CA GLU A 183 15.93 20.24 -14.37
C GLU A 183 17.00 19.85 -15.39
N TYR A 184 16.69 18.82 -16.19
CA TYR A 184 17.52 18.39 -17.31
C TYR A 184 16.68 18.08 -18.53
N GLU A 185 17.32 18.13 -19.70
CA GLU A 185 16.65 17.79 -20.94
C GLU A 185 16.53 16.27 -21.08
N TYR A 186 15.30 15.82 -21.35
CA TYR A 186 15.00 14.41 -21.55
C TYR A 186 15.01 14.07 -23.03
N HIS A 187 15.81 13.09 -23.38
CA HIS A 187 15.93 12.55 -24.74
C HIS A 187 15.22 11.20 -24.80
N PHE A 188 14.44 10.98 -25.85
CA PHE A 188 13.71 9.73 -26.09
C PHE A 188 14.58 8.77 -26.88
#